data_02e769d29723d1347bb97c0923f09f59
#
_entry.id   02e769d29723d1347bb97c0923f09f59
#
_cell.length_a   1.000
_cell.length_b   1.000
_cell.length_c   1.000
_cell.angle_alpha   90.00
_cell.angle_beta   90.00
_cell.angle_gamma   90.00
#
_symmetry.space_group_name_H-M   'P 1'
#
loop_
_entity.id
_entity.type
_entity.pdbx_description
1 polymer ?
#
loop_
_entity_poly.entity_id
_entity_poly.type
_entity_poly.pdbx_seq_one_letter_code
_entity_poly.pdbx_strand_id
1 'polypeptide(L)'
;GRGKAGGASRWWLHHSLAALREKLGGLVLLRGETRAMLREAVAATGADAIVWNRCYEPYAVELGRGVVTDMQALGVAARSFNAALINEPWEVKTLAGKPYTVFTPYLRAARQRGVATPVPAPSLKVCSPPKLGLSLDDLGLAPKKPDWAAGW
;
A
#
# COMPACT_ATOMS: atom_id res chain seq x y z
N GLY A 1 -11.06 16.67 -6.17
CA GLY A 1 -10.13 16.09 -7.12
C GLY A 1 -8.74 15.94 -6.49
N ARG A 2 -8.12 14.78 -6.59
CA ARG A 2 -6.73 14.62 -6.18
C ARG A 2 -5.86 15.44 -7.12
N GLY A 3 -5.11 16.41 -6.57
CA GLY A 3 -4.07 17.12 -7.32
C GLY A 3 -3.04 16.14 -7.88
N LYS A 4 -2.49 16.45 -9.06
CA LYS A 4 -1.37 15.67 -9.59
C LYS A 4 -0.18 15.81 -8.64
N ALA A 5 0.51 14.70 -8.36
CA ALA A 5 1.74 14.72 -7.56
C ALA A 5 2.76 15.68 -8.18
N GLY A 6 3.40 16.49 -7.34
CA GLY A 6 4.45 17.42 -7.76
C GLY A 6 5.69 16.71 -8.31
N GLY A 7 6.59 17.44 -8.94
CA GLY A 7 7.80 16.90 -9.54
C GLY A 7 8.66 16.12 -8.55
N ALA A 8 8.93 16.68 -7.38
CA ALA A 8 9.72 16.03 -6.32
C ALA A 8 9.10 14.72 -5.84
N SER A 9 7.77 14.70 -5.62
CA SER A 9 7.07 13.47 -5.21
C SER A 9 7.11 12.38 -6.29
N ARG A 10 7.04 12.76 -7.56
CA ARG A 10 7.17 11.82 -8.68
C ARG A 10 8.59 11.27 -8.79
N TRP A 11 9.59 12.13 -8.69
CA TRP A 11 10.99 11.73 -8.67
C TRP A 11 11.29 10.76 -7.53
N TRP A 12 10.84 11.08 -6.32
CA TRP A 12 10.96 10.21 -5.16
C TRP A 12 10.30 8.84 -5.40
N LEU A 13 9.10 8.83 -5.97
CA LEU A 13 8.38 7.60 -6.30
C LEU A 13 9.16 6.75 -7.31
N HIS A 14 9.78 7.37 -8.33
CA HIS A 14 10.62 6.65 -9.30
C HIS A 14 11.73 5.86 -8.61
N HIS A 15 12.53 6.54 -7.77
CA HIS A 15 13.65 5.91 -7.06
C HIS A 15 13.18 4.89 -6.01
N SER A 16 12.07 5.16 -5.32
CA SER A 16 11.48 4.21 -4.37
C SER A 16 11.03 2.92 -5.04
N LEU A 17 10.41 3.01 -6.23
CA LEU A 17 10.01 1.83 -7.01
C LEU A 17 11.21 1.07 -7.56
N ALA A 18 12.27 1.77 -8.00
CA ALA A 18 13.51 1.14 -8.43
C ALA A 18 14.16 0.33 -7.30
N ALA A 19 14.33 0.94 -6.13
CA ALA A 19 14.89 0.30 -4.95
C ALA A 19 14.03 -0.88 -4.46
N LEU A 20 12.71 -0.74 -4.50
CA LEU A 20 11.79 -1.81 -4.13
C LEU A 20 11.92 -3.00 -5.08
N ARG A 21 11.99 -2.76 -6.39
CA ARG A 21 12.17 -3.80 -7.41
C ARG A 21 13.47 -4.57 -7.21
N GLU A 22 14.55 -3.86 -6.93
CA GLU A 22 15.87 -4.46 -6.64
C GLU A 22 15.80 -5.32 -5.37
N LYS A 23 15.24 -4.77 -4.29
CA LYS A 23 15.16 -5.46 -2.99
C LYS A 23 14.25 -6.69 -3.01
N LEU A 24 13.17 -6.68 -3.79
CA LEU A 24 12.26 -7.80 -3.92
C LEU A 24 12.69 -8.82 -4.97
N GLY A 25 13.62 -8.48 -5.88
CA GLY A 25 13.97 -9.32 -7.03
C GLY A 25 12.92 -9.35 -8.14
N GLY A 26 11.85 -8.53 -8.03
CA GLY A 26 10.80 -8.42 -9.04
C GLY A 26 9.68 -7.47 -8.59
N LEU A 27 9.11 -6.75 -9.55
CA LEU A 27 7.99 -5.82 -9.31
C LEU A 27 7.21 -5.63 -10.61
N VAL A 28 5.91 -5.84 -10.57
CA VAL A 28 5.00 -5.54 -11.69
C VAL A 28 4.39 -4.15 -11.47
N LEU A 29 4.49 -3.30 -12.47
CA LEU A 29 3.94 -1.94 -12.45
C LEU A 29 2.74 -1.86 -13.39
N LEU A 30 1.58 -1.56 -12.84
CA LEU A 30 0.33 -1.42 -13.59
C LEU A 30 -0.21 0.01 -13.46
N ARG A 31 -0.85 0.51 -14.51
CA ARG A 31 -1.51 1.81 -14.51
C ARG A 31 -2.92 1.67 -15.03
N GLY A 32 -3.89 2.06 -14.22
CA GLY A 32 -5.30 1.98 -14.59
C GLY A 32 -6.22 2.10 -13.39
N GLU A 33 -7.47 1.71 -13.57
CA GLU A 33 -8.42 1.58 -12.47
C GLU A 33 -7.99 0.40 -11.59
N THR A 34 -7.85 0.64 -10.28
CA THR A 34 -7.19 -0.30 -9.35
C THR A 34 -7.82 -1.69 -9.35
N ARG A 35 -9.15 -1.77 -9.32
CA ARG A 35 -9.86 -3.05 -9.26
C ARG A 35 -9.70 -3.85 -10.57
N ALA A 36 -9.72 -3.16 -11.71
CA ALA A 36 -9.49 -3.77 -13.01
C ALA A 36 -8.06 -4.31 -13.10
N MET A 37 -7.07 -3.52 -12.70
CA MET A 37 -5.66 -3.91 -12.72
C MET A 37 -5.37 -5.09 -11.77
N LEU A 38 -6.02 -5.15 -10.63
CA LEU A 38 -5.87 -6.28 -9.70
C LEU A 38 -6.48 -7.57 -10.28
N ARG A 39 -7.63 -7.50 -10.95
CA ARG A 39 -8.21 -8.66 -11.64
C ARG A 39 -7.29 -9.18 -12.74
N GLU A 40 -6.70 -8.27 -13.51
CA GLU A 40 -5.73 -8.61 -14.56
C GLU A 40 -4.47 -9.26 -13.98
N ALA A 41 -3.93 -8.69 -12.89
CA ALA A 41 -2.77 -9.24 -12.20
C ALA A 41 -3.03 -10.64 -11.64
N VAL A 42 -4.17 -10.86 -11.01
CA VAL A 42 -4.58 -12.18 -10.50
C VAL A 42 -4.71 -13.19 -11.65
N ALA A 43 -5.38 -12.82 -12.73
CA ALA A 43 -5.53 -13.70 -13.90
C ALA A 43 -4.19 -14.07 -14.54
N ALA A 44 -3.25 -13.10 -14.62
CA ALA A 44 -1.94 -13.32 -15.23
C ALA A 44 -0.97 -14.12 -14.34
N THR A 45 -1.13 -14.06 -13.02
CA THR A 45 -0.23 -14.72 -12.06
C THR A 45 -0.78 -16.04 -11.52
N GLY A 46 -2.09 -16.27 -11.62
CA GLY A 46 -2.75 -17.39 -10.95
C GLY A 46 -2.73 -17.27 -9.42
N ALA A 47 -2.62 -16.05 -8.91
CA ALA A 47 -2.55 -15.82 -7.47
C ALA A 47 -3.85 -16.25 -6.78
N ASP A 48 -3.74 -17.01 -5.69
CA ASP A 48 -4.83 -17.45 -4.84
C ASP A 48 -5.11 -16.49 -3.67
N ALA A 49 -4.21 -15.52 -3.46
CA ALA A 49 -4.37 -14.50 -2.43
C ALA A 49 -3.76 -13.15 -2.82
N ILE A 50 -4.37 -12.07 -2.36
CA ILE A 50 -3.79 -10.73 -2.39
C ILE A 50 -3.75 -10.12 -0.99
N VAL A 51 -2.68 -9.37 -0.71
CA VAL A 51 -2.50 -8.68 0.55
C VAL A 51 -2.05 -7.24 0.33
N TRP A 52 -2.48 -6.31 1.18
CA TRP A 52 -2.06 -4.91 1.09
C TRP A 52 -2.03 -4.23 2.45
N ASN A 53 -1.35 -3.10 2.51
CA ASN A 53 -1.35 -2.23 3.68
C ASN A 53 -2.65 -1.42 3.74
N ARG A 54 -3.34 -1.46 4.87
CA ARG A 54 -4.61 -0.77 5.07
C ARG A 54 -4.43 0.75 5.01
N CYS A 55 -5.29 1.40 4.25
CA CYS A 55 -5.45 2.84 4.23
C CYS A 55 -6.76 3.21 4.94
N TYR A 56 -6.78 4.38 5.58
CA TYR A 56 -7.87 4.78 6.47
C TYR A 56 -8.68 5.97 5.92
N GLU A 57 -8.27 6.55 4.80
CA GLU A 57 -9.02 7.58 4.11
C GLU A 57 -10.32 6.99 3.55
N PRO A 58 -11.46 7.73 3.62
CA PRO A 58 -12.77 7.21 3.23
C PRO A 58 -12.78 6.55 1.84
N TYR A 59 -12.19 7.19 0.83
CA TYR A 59 -12.13 6.65 -0.52
C TYR A 59 -11.31 5.34 -0.61
N ALA A 60 -10.23 5.22 0.20
CA ALA A 60 -9.37 4.04 0.19
C ALA A 60 -10.05 2.87 0.94
N VAL A 61 -10.84 3.17 1.95
CA VAL A 61 -11.70 2.18 2.64
C VAL A 61 -12.73 1.61 1.67
N GLU A 62 -13.41 2.47 0.90
CA GLU A 62 -14.39 2.02 -0.12
C GLU A 62 -13.71 1.21 -1.24
N LEU A 63 -12.56 1.66 -1.73
CA LEU A 63 -11.77 0.91 -2.69
C LEU A 63 -11.41 -0.48 -2.14
N GLY A 64 -10.92 -0.55 -0.91
CA GLY A 64 -10.57 -1.82 -0.26
C GLY A 64 -11.75 -2.78 -0.13
N ARG A 65 -12.94 -2.28 0.21
CA ARG A 65 -14.18 -3.08 0.22
C ARG A 65 -14.50 -3.65 -1.15
N GLY A 66 -14.44 -2.81 -2.19
CA GLY A 66 -14.65 -3.24 -3.57
C GLY A 66 -13.64 -4.30 -4.02
N VAL A 67 -12.37 -4.14 -3.64
CA VAL A 67 -11.33 -5.15 -3.91
C VAL A 67 -11.65 -6.49 -3.24
N VAL A 68 -12.06 -6.49 -1.97
CA VAL A 68 -12.45 -7.72 -1.27
C VAL A 68 -13.60 -8.41 -1.99
N THR A 69 -14.64 -7.67 -2.37
CA THR A 69 -15.81 -8.21 -3.08
C THR A 69 -15.41 -8.84 -4.42
N ASP A 70 -14.57 -8.15 -5.21
CA ASP A 70 -14.13 -8.65 -6.51
C ASP A 70 -13.28 -9.92 -6.38
N MET A 71 -12.36 -9.94 -5.42
CA MET A 71 -11.48 -11.09 -5.21
C MET A 71 -12.25 -12.31 -4.69
N GLN A 72 -13.21 -12.10 -3.79
CA GLN A 72 -14.09 -13.17 -3.32
C GLN A 72 -14.89 -13.79 -4.47
N ALA A 73 -15.41 -12.97 -5.40
CA ALA A 73 -16.11 -13.46 -6.58
C ALA A 73 -15.22 -14.31 -7.52
N LEU A 74 -13.90 -14.10 -7.47
CA LEU A 74 -12.90 -14.88 -8.21
C LEU A 74 -12.34 -16.08 -7.41
N GLY A 75 -12.80 -16.30 -6.19
CA GLY A 75 -12.25 -17.35 -5.31
C GLY A 75 -10.86 -17.01 -4.74
N VAL A 76 -10.44 -15.75 -4.79
CA VAL A 76 -9.14 -15.27 -4.36
C VAL A 76 -9.24 -14.68 -2.95
N ALA A 77 -8.37 -15.10 -2.04
CA ALA A 77 -8.30 -14.54 -0.70
C ALA A 77 -7.82 -13.08 -0.75
N ALA A 78 -8.49 -12.18 -0.02
CA ALA A 78 -8.14 -10.76 0.00
C ALA A 78 -8.03 -10.25 1.44
N ARG A 79 -6.88 -9.70 1.83
CA ARG A 79 -6.63 -9.31 3.22
C ARG A 79 -5.80 -8.02 3.33
N SER A 80 -6.26 -7.08 4.16
CA SER A 80 -5.49 -5.89 4.51
C SER A 80 -4.89 -6.01 5.89
N PHE A 81 -3.69 -5.44 6.08
CA PHE A 81 -2.97 -5.42 7.35
C PHE A 81 -2.66 -3.99 7.78
N ASN A 82 -2.60 -3.77 9.08
CA ASN A 82 -2.07 -2.51 9.60
C ASN A 82 -0.56 -2.42 9.32
N ALA A 83 -0.12 -1.34 8.72
CA ALA A 83 1.30 -1.06 8.47
C ALA A 83 1.66 0.42 8.71
N ALA A 84 0.70 1.25 9.13
CA ALA A 84 0.88 2.69 9.24
C ALA A 84 0.59 3.25 10.63
N LEU A 85 -0.19 2.54 11.46
CA LEU A 85 -0.63 3.04 12.77
C LEU A 85 -0.08 2.17 13.89
N ILE A 86 0.36 2.81 14.97
CA ILE A 86 0.72 2.12 16.22
C ILE A 86 -0.52 1.45 16.80
N ASN A 87 -1.66 2.13 16.78
CA ASN A 87 -2.95 1.60 17.17
C ASN A 87 -3.98 1.91 16.09
N GLU A 88 -4.76 0.92 15.68
CA GLU A 88 -5.88 1.17 14.77
C GLU A 88 -7.03 1.90 15.51
N PRO A 89 -7.88 2.64 14.80
CA PRO A 89 -8.92 3.49 15.41
C PRO A 89 -9.89 2.75 16.35
N TRP A 90 -10.04 1.45 16.15
CA TRP A 90 -10.93 0.58 16.97
C TRP A 90 -10.22 -0.16 18.10
N GLU A 91 -8.91 -0.01 18.27
CA GLU A 91 -8.14 -0.76 19.26
C GLU A 91 -8.08 -0.08 20.64
N VAL A 92 -8.05 1.26 20.68
CA VAL A 92 -7.99 2.03 21.91
C VAL A 92 -9.35 2.65 22.20
N LYS A 93 -10.07 2.07 23.17
CA LYS A 93 -11.44 2.46 23.52
C LYS A 93 -11.57 2.72 25.01
N THR A 94 -12.58 3.53 25.38
CA THR A 94 -13.02 3.71 26.78
C THR A 94 -13.59 2.40 27.33
N LEU A 95 -13.76 2.32 28.64
CA LEU A 95 -14.43 1.18 29.30
C LEU A 95 -15.84 0.91 28.76
N ALA A 96 -16.51 1.93 28.24
CA ALA A 96 -17.82 1.82 27.58
C ALA A 96 -17.73 1.39 26.10
N GLY A 97 -16.54 1.00 25.60
CA GLY A 97 -16.32 0.59 24.21
C GLY A 97 -16.36 1.71 23.18
N LYS A 98 -16.42 2.97 23.60
CA LYS A 98 -16.46 4.15 22.71
C LYS A 98 -15.05 4.70 22.43
N PRO A 99 -14.82 5.38 21.30
CA PRO A 99 -13.58 6.09 21.09
C PRO A 99 -13.39 7.21 22.12
N TYR A 100 -12.12 7.52 22.41
CA TYR A 100 -11.79 8.67 23.23
C TYR A 100 -11.99 9.97 22.44
N THR A 101 -12.59 10.97 23.06
CA THR A 101 -12.78 12.33 22.50
C THR A 101 -11.74 13.34 23.01
N VAL A 102 -10.96 12.96 24.03
CA VAL A 102 -9.93 13.80 24.67
C VAL A 102 -8.58 13.12 24.57
N PHE A 103 -7.55 13.88 24.18
CA PHE A 103 -6.21 13.35 23.89
C PHE A 103 -5.52 12.71 25.10
N THR A 104 -5.53 13.38 26.27
CA THR A 104 -4.77 12.91 27.44
C THR A 104 -5.21 11.53 27.95
N PRO A 105 -6.50 11.22 28.13
CA PRO A 105 -6.95 9.89 28.48
C PRO A 105 -6.64 8.86 27.38
N TYR A 106 -6.80 9.24 26.12
CA TYR A 106 -6.42 8.39 24.99
C TYR A 106 -4.93 8.01 25.05
N LEU A 107 -4.05 9.00 25.20
CA LEU A 107 -2.60 8.77 25.24
C LEU A 107 -2.21 7.84 26.40
N ARG A 108 -2.84 8.02 27.58
CA ARG A 108 -2.61 7.15 28.74
C ARG A 108 -2.99 5.69 28.41
N ALA A 109 -4.17 5.48 27.86
CA ALA A 109 -4.63 4.14 27.47
C ALA A 109 -3.77 3.51 26.36
N ALA A 110 -3.38 4.30 25.36
CA ALA A 110 -2.51 3.85 24.29
C ALA A 110 -1.12 3.43 24.80
N ARG A 111 -0.54 4.20 25.73
CA ARG A 111 0.75 3.86 26.37
C ARG A 111 0.67 2.59 27.22
N GLN A 112 -0.43 2.37 27.93
CA GLN A 112 -0.66 1.15 28.73
C GLN A 112 -0.75 -0.10 27.83
N ARG A 113 -1.29 0.04 26.62
CA ARG A 113 -1.35 -1.04 25.63
C ARG A 113 0.06 -1.47 25.15
N GLY A 114 0.99 -0.53 25.16
CA GLY A 114 2.33 -0.76 24.63
C GLY A 114 2.39 -0.75 23.10
N VAL A 115 3.57 -1.01 22.55
CA VAL A 115 3.84 -1.08 21.11
C VAL A 115 4.35 -2.48 20.81
N ALA A 116 3.83 -3.09 19.74
CA ALA A 116 4.31 -4.39 19.28
C ALA A 116 5.79 -4.33 18.86
N THR A 117 6.53 -5.38 19.14
CA THR A 117 7.91 -5.50 18.66
C THR A 117 7.93 -5.52 17.13
N PRO A 118 8.85 -4.76 16.49
CA PRO A 118 8.99 -4.81 15.04
C PRO A 118 9.29 -6.23 14.53
N VAL A 119 8.60 -6.62 13.47
CA VAL A 119 8.84 -7.91 12.82
C VAL A 119 10.05 -7.80 11.91
N PRO A 120 11.00 -8.75 11.92
CA PRO A 120 12.13 -8.75 11.00
C PRO A 120 11.67 -8.86 9.54
N ALA A 121 12.45 -8.32 8.61
CA ALA A 121 12.16 -8.45 7.20
C ALA A 121 12.15 -9.93 6.78
N PRO A 122 11.10 -10.41 6.12
CA PRO A 122 11.04 -11.81 5.70
C PRO A 122 11.98 -12.07 4.52
N SER A 123 12.48 -13.29 4.41
CA SER A 123 13.10 -13.79 3.18
C SER A 123 11.98 -14.18 2.20
N LEU A 124 11.85 -13.46 1.11
CA LEU A 124 10.82 -13.71 0.10
C LEU A 124 11.39 -14.51 -1.06
N LYS A 125 10.69 -15.55 -1.48
CA LYS A 125 10.87 -16.16 -2.80
C LYS A 125 9.92 -15.46 -3.76
N VAL A 126 10.45 -14.57 -4.60
CA VAL A 126 9.64 -13.90 -5.61
C VAL A 126 9.64 -14.75 -6.87
N CYS A 127 8.47 -15.13 -7.35
CA CYS A 127 8.31 -15.74 -8.65
C CYS A 127 8.70 -14.74 -9.73
N SER A 128 9.25 -15.22 -10.85
CA SER A 128 9.49 -14.35 -12.01
C SER A 128 8.19 -13.62 -12.37
N PRO A 129 8.21 -12.30 -12.45
CA PRO A 129 7.00 -11.57 -12.80
C PRO A 129 6.52 -12.00 -14.18
N PRO A 130 5.20 -12.13 -14.39
CA PRO A 130 4.66 -12.40 -15.71
C PRO A 130 5.07 -11.26 -16.66
N LYS A 131 5.00 -11.50 -17.97
CA LYS A 131 5.16 -10.45 -19.00
C LYS A 131 3.95 -9.50 -18.97
N LEU A 132 3.75 -8.87 -17.86
CA LEU A 132 2.64 -7.97 -17.55
C LEU A 132 3.20 -6.67 -16.97
N GLY A 133 2.60 -5.55 -17.37
CA GLY A 133 2.88 -4.26 -16.78
C GLY A 133 3.79 -3.36 -17.60
N LEU A 134 4.13 -2.24 -17.01
CA LEU A 134 4.90 -1.15 -17.59
C LEU A 134 6.35 -1.21 -17.10
N SER A 135 7.26 -0.67 -17.90
CA SER A 135 8.58 -0.31 -17.38
C SER A 135 8.48 0.88 -16.43
N LEU A 136 9.52 1.09 -15.64
CA LEU A 136 9.58 2.24 -14.74
C LEU A 136 9.60 3.57 -15.53
N ASP A 137 10.20 3.58 -16.71
CA ASP A 137 10.29 4.76 -17.58
C ASP A 137 8.94 5.13 -18.21
N ASP A 138 8.09 4.13 -18.51
CA ASP A 138 6.74 4.34 -19.03
C ASP A 138 5.84 5.07 -18.05
N LEU A 139 6.18 5.07 -16.76
CA LEU A 139 5.46 5.84 -15.75
C LEU A 139 5.70 7.35 -15.89
N GLY A 140 6.79 7.77 -16.54
CA GLY A 140 7.12 9.17 -16.78
C GLY A 140 7.30 9.99 -15.48
N LEU A 141 7.86 9.36 -14.45
CA LEU A 141 7.98 9.96 -13.12
C LEU A 141 9.22 10.85 -12.97
N ALA A 142 10.32 10.47 -13.63
CA ALA A 142 11.56 11.24 -13.59
C ALA A 142 11.45 12.53 -14.40
N PRO A 143 12.13 13.65 -14.00
CA PRO A 143 12.19 14.85 -14.78
C PRO A 143 12.97 14.62 -16.07
N LYS A 144 12.50 15.22 -17.19
CA LYS A 144 13.19 15.10 -18.48
C LYS A 144 13.90 16.41 -18.88
N LYS A 145 13.18 17.54 -18.79
CA LYS A 145 13.70 18.89 -19.11
C LYS A 145 12.89 19.94 -18.36
N PRO A 146 13.54 20.85 -17.59
CA PRO A 146 14.92 20.71 -17.13
C PRO A 146 15.07 19.53 -16.15
N ASP A 147 16.22 18.88 -16.18
CA ASP A 147 16.54 17.86 -15.17
C ASP A 147 17.07 18.55 -13.91
N TRP A 148 16.14 18.97 -13.07
CA TRP A 148 16.45 19.65 -11.80
C TRP A 148 16.99 18.68 -10.73
N ALA A 149 16.95 17.38 -11.00
CA ALA A 149 17.37 16.33 -10.05
C ALA A 149 18.75 15.73 -10.38
N ALA A 150 19.42 16.19 -11.44
CA ALA A 150 20.69 15.63 -11.90
C ALA A 150 21.85 15.72 -10.87
N GLY A 151 21.68 16.50 -9.80
CA GLY A 151 22.67 16.65 -8.73
C GLY A 151 22.34 15.94 -7.41
N TRP A 152 21.32 15.09 -7.40
CA TRP A 152 20.86 14.39 -6.19
C TRP A 152 21.18 12.91 -6.24
#